data_a5298ee7c9ef2be0c99495b1b11046ed
#
_entry.id   a5298ee7c9ef2be0c99495b1b11046ed
#
_cell.length_a   1.000
_cell.length_b   1.000
_cell.length_c   1.000
_cell.angle_alpha   90.00
_cell.angle_beta   90.00
_cell.angle_gamma   90.00
#
_symmetry.space_group_name_H-M   'P 1'
#
loop_
_entity.id
_entity.type
_entity.pdbx_description
1 polymer ?
#
loop_
_entity_poly.entity_id
_entity_poly.type
_entity_poly.pdbx_seq_one_letter_code
_entity_poly.pdbx_strand_id
1 'polypeptide(L)'
;GIPVQHELPGVGENLKDHPDVVQCYKSTDRSLMGVSLRASPRLTKDLYDYSRTKKGPLASNLAEAGAFLKTDATLDRPDIQLHSVVGLIDNHNRKLHWGHGFSAHICVLRPKSVGSMGLNSPDPKDAPRIDPNILGDDHDVETMLKGFRMTREIIAQSPMAHLQLKEMYGINQDQDEQLIKLIRDRTDTIYHPVGTCKMGSDEMAVVDSKLRVHGIQGLRVVDASVMPTLIGGNTNAPTIMIAERAAEWILQDQATNA
;
A
#
# COMPACT_ATOMS: atom_id res chain seq x y z
N GLY A 1 -9.87 5.03 34.86
CA GLY A 1 -8.98 4.89 33.74
C GLY A 1 -7.54 4.68 34.20
N ILE A 2 -6.63 4.35 33.29
CA ILE A 2 -5.19 4.27 33.58
C ILE A 2 -4.65 5.71 33.59
N PRO A 3 -3.93 6.13 34.65
CA PRO A 3 -3.40 7.50 34.70
C PRO A 3 -2.32 7.70 33.64
N VAL A 4 -2.39 8.85 32.95
CA VAL A 4 -1.36 9.26 31.99
C VAL A 4 -0.06 9.56 32.77
N GLN A 5 1.03 8.91 32.41
CA GLN A 5 2.35 9.11 33.02
C GLN A 5 3.16 10.19 32.33
N HIS A 6 2.99 10.30 31.01
CA HIS A 6 3.66 11.30 30.18
C HIS A 6 2.78 11.60 28.97
N GLU A 7 2.61 12.86 28.65
CA GLU A 7 1.78 13.31 27.53
C GLU A 7 2.66 13.56 26.30
N LEU A 8 2.29 12.89 25.21
CA LEU A 8 2.91 13.06 23.89
C LEU A 8 1.78 13.22 22.86
N PRO A 9 1.44 14.46 22.48
CA PRO A 9 0.26 14.74 21.65
C PRO A 9 0.36 14.13 20.23
N GLY A 10 1.55 13.84 19.77
CA GLY A 10 1.76 13.25 18.45
C GLY A 10 1.52 11.74 18.34
N VAL A 11 1.32 11.03 19.47
CA VAL A 11 1.05 9.59 19.44
C VAL A 11 -0.31 9.32 18.81
N GLY A 12 -0.29 8.56 17.71
CA GLY A 12 -1.49 8.23 16.93
C GLY A 12 -1.85 9.26 15.87
N GLU A 13 -1.22 10.43 15.87
CA GLU A 13 -1.40 11.46 14.84
C GLU A 13 -0.49 11.22 13.63
N ASN A 14 -0.70 11.98 12.54
CA ASN A 14 0.10 11.89 11.31
C ASN A 14 0.07 10.49 10.64
N LEU A 15 -1.01 9.73 10.81
CA LEU A 15 -1.19 8.48 10.08
C LEU A 15 -1.21 8.75 8.58
N LYS A 16 -0.34 8.08 7.84
CA LYS A 16 -0.28 8.16 6.38
C LYS A 16 -0.22 6.75 5.81
N ASP A 17 -0.86 6.56 4.68
CA ASP A 17 -0.80 5.35 3.89
C ASP A 17 -0.94 5.69 2.41
N HIS A 18 -0.49 4.80 1.53
CA HIS A 18 -0.69 4.98 0.10
C HIS A 18 -2.11 4.57 -0.30
N PRO A 19 -2.94 5.50 -0.81
CA PRO A 19 -4.20 5.13 -1.44
C PRO A 19 -3.96 4.25 -2.65
N ASP A 20 -4.73 3.15 -2.77
CA ASP A 20 -4.64 2.20 -3.87
C ASP A 20 -6.01 1.90 -4.45
N VAL A 21 -6.13 1.94 -5.77
CA VAL A 21 -7.33 1.50 -6.49
C VAL A 21 -6.96 0.43 -7.50
N VAL A 22 -7.82 -0.58 -7.62
CA VAL A 22 -7.56 -1.74 -8.48
C VAL A 22 -8.41 -1.68 -9.74
N GLN A 23 -7.76 -1.70 -10.90
CA GLN A 23 -8.37 -1.97 -12.19
C GLN A 23 -8.23 -3.45 -12.54
N CYS A 24 -9.35 -4.15 -12.74
CA CYS A 24 -9.37 -5.55 -13.11
C CYS A 24 -9.71 -5.71 -14.58
N TYR A 25 -8.93 -6.52 -15.30
CA TYR A 25 -9.09 -6.78 -16.73
C TYR A 25 -9.31 -8.26 -16.98
N LYS A 26 -10.49 -8.62 -17.45
CA LYS A 26 -10.82 -9.97 -17.93
C LYS A 26 -10.30 -10.19 -19.34
N SER A 27 -9.94 -11.44 -19.62
CA SER A 27 -9.51 -11.88 -20.94
C SER A 27 -10.14 -13.23 -21.29
N THR A 28 -10.27 -13.50 -22.59
CA THR A 28 -10.56 -14.82 -23.14
C THR A 28 -9.30 -15.66 -23.31
N ASP A 29 -8.12 -15.05 -23.25
CA ASP A 29 -6.83 -15.73 -23.33
C ASP A 29 -6.57 -16.51 -22.03
N ARG A 30 -6.41 -17.82 -22.17
CA ARG A 30 -6.19 -18.77 -21.07
C ARG A 30 -4.72 -18.90 -20.68
N SER A 31 -3.82 -18.25 -21.38
CA SER A 31 -2.42 -18.16 -20.94
C SER A 31 -2.30 -17.33 -19.65
N LEU A 32 -3.22 -16.34 -19.48
CA LEU A 32 -3.31 -15.58 -18.24
C LEU A 32 -3.80 -16.43 -17.07
N MET A 33 -3.33 -16.12 -15.88
CA MET A 33 -3.76 -16.80 -14.66
C MET A 33 -5.26 -16.55 -14.40
N GLY A 34 -5.94 -17.57 -13.91
CA GLY A 34 -7.34 -17.44 -13.58
C GLY A 34 -7.97 -18.72 -13.07
N VAL A 35 -9.21 -18.61 -12.60
CA VAL A 35 -10.00 -19.71 -12.05
C VAL A 35 -11.11 -20.06 -13.02
N SER A 36 -11.07 -21.30 -13.58
CA SER A 36 -12.11 -21.84 -14.43
C SER A 36 -12.09 -23.35 -14.38
N LEU A 37 -13.20 -24.02 -14.75
CA LEU A 37 -13.25 -25.49 -14.84
C LEU A 37 -12.18 -26.03 -15.80
N ARG A 38 -11.87 -25.28 -16.86
CA ARG A 38 -10.85 -25.67 -17.87
C ARG A 38 -9.41 -25.39 -17.42
N ALA A 39 -9.21 -24.53 -16.40
CA ALA A 39 -7.90 -24.28 -15.80
C ALA A 39 -7.54 -25.32 -14.74
N SER A 40 -8.48 -26.10 -14.24
CA SER A 40 -8.26 -27.03 -13.13
C SER A 40 -7.14 -28.05 -13.36
N PRO A 41 -6.95 -28.67 -14.55
CA PRO A 41 -5.82 -29.57 -14.78
C PRO A 41 -4.46 -28.88 -14.67
N ARG A 42 -4.36 -27.64 -15.20
CA ARG A 42 -3.13 -26.83 -15.09
C ARG A 42 -2.86 -26.45 -13.62
N LEU A 43 -3.86 -25.97 -12.90
CA LEU A 43 -3.73 -25.60 -11.48
C LEU A 43 -3.31 -26.82 -10.64
N THR A 44 -3.89 -28.01 -10.90
CA THR A 44 -3.51 -29.25 -10.21
C THR A 44 -2.05 -29.62 -10.50
N LYS A 45 -1.63 -29.49 -11.77
CA LYS A 45 -0.23 -29.72 -12.15
C LYS A 45 0.70 -28.70 -11.47
N ASP A 46 0.36 -27.42 -11.51
CA ASP A 46 1.16 -26.34 -10.91
C ASP A 46 1.28 -26.54 -9.39
N LEU A 47 0.22 -26.99 -8.71
CA LEU A 47 0.22 -27.32 -7.29
C LEU A 47 1.13 -28.53 -6.99
N TYR A 48 1.05 -29.58 -7.81
CA TYR A 48 1.93 -30.75 -7.70
C TYR A 48 3.39 -30.35 -7.90
N ASP A 49 3.71 -29.63 -8.97
CA ASP A 49 5.07 -29.17 -9.27
C ASP A 49 5.64 -28.30 -8.14
N TYR A 50 4.84 -27.36 -7.65
CA TYR A 50 5.23 -26.49 -6.53
C TYR A 50 5.46 -27.29 -5.24
N SER A 51 4.61 -28.28 -4.94
CA SER A 51 4.79 -29.13 -3.75
C SER A 51 6.12 -29.86 -3.76
N ARG A 52 6.58 -30.27 -4.97
CA ARG A 52 7.82 -31.07 -5.17
C ARG A 52 9.07 -30.22 -5.34
N THR A 53 8.97 -29.13 -6.07
CA THR A 53 10.14 -28.37 -6.53
C THR A 53 10.24 -26.96 -5.93
N LYS A 54 9.16 -26.44 -5.32
CA LYS A 54 9.02 -25.03 -4.88
C LYS A 54 9.23 -24.03 -6.02
N LYS A 55 8.97 -24.44 -7.28
CA LYS A 55 9.12 -23.63 -8.48
C LYS A 55 7.80 -23.57 -9.27
N GLY A 56 7.77 -22.74 -10.31
CA GLY A 56 6.62 -22.58 -11.20
C GLY A 56 5.71 -21.42 -10.83
N PRO A 57 4.54 -21.29 -11.48
CA PRO A 57 3.64 -20.14 -11.31
C PRO A 57 3.20 -19.89 -9.87
N LEU A 58 3.07 -20.93 -9.05
CA LEU A 58 2.69 -20.80 -7.63
C LEU A 58 3.84 -20.36 -6.71
N ALA A 59 5.06 -20.21 -7.23
CA ALA A 59 6.17 -19.59 -6.53
C ALA A 59 6.21 -18.07 -6.70
N SER A 60 5.35 -17.52 -7.56
CA SER A 60 5.23 -16.08 -7.79
C SER A 60 4.71 -15.36 -6.56
N ASN A 61 5.18 -14.13 -6.34
CA ASN A 61 4.61 -13.19 -5.38
C ASN A 61 3.34 -12.48 -5.92
N LEU A 62 2.86 -12.86 -7.10
CA LEU A 62 1.74 -12.33 -7.87
C LEU A 62 1.97 -10.92 -8.45
N ALA A 63 2.68 -10.04 -7.77
CA ALA A 63 3.00 -8.69 -8.23
C ALA A 63 4.37 -8.69 -8.95
N GLU A 64 4.41 -9.24 -10.17
CA GLU A 64 5.67 -9.53 -10.87
C GLU A 64 6.24 -8.34 -11.65
N ALA A 65 5.44 -7.31 -11.92
CA ALA A 65 5.85 -6.14 -12.67
C ALA A 65 5.21 -4.88 -12.08
N GLY A 66 5.82 -3.74 -12.37
CA GLY A 66 5.29 -2.46 -11.94
C GLY A 66 5.97 -1.30 -12.66
N ALA A 67 5.48 -0.10 -12.38
CA ALA A 67 6.05 1.14 -12.94
C ALA A 67 5.94 2.26 -11.91
N PHE A 68 6.89 3.19 -11.98
CA PHE A 68 6.84 4.47 -11.30
C PHE A 68 6.65 5.55 -12.34
N LEU A 69 5.55 6.29 -12.25
CA LEU A 69 5.12 7.24 -13.28
C LEU A 69 4.90 8.63 -12.67
N LYS A 70 5.02 9.65 -13.51
CA LYS A 70 4.66 11.02 -13.19
C LYS A 70 3.32 11.33 -13.83
N THR A 71 2.34 11.78 -13.06
CA THR A 71 1.05 12.23 -13.60
C THR A 71 1.14 13.59 -14.29
N ASP A 72 2.24 14.30 -14.06
CA ASP A 72 2.60 15.55 -14.76
C ASP A 72 4.10 15.54 -15.05
N ALA A 73 4.46 15.93 -16.29
CA ALA A 73 5.86 15.92 -16.74
C ALA A 73 6.75 16.91 -15.97
N THR A 74 6.17 17.93 -15.34
CA THR A 74 6.88 18.94 -14.54
C THR A 74 7.31 18.45 -13.15
N LEU A 75 6.77 17.34 -12.69
CA LEU A 75 7.16 16.77 -11.40
C LEU A 75 8.63 16.34 -11.41
N ASP A 76 9.35 16.54 -10.32
CA ASP A 76 10.74 16.13 -10.16
C ASP A 76 10.90 14.60 -10.08
N ARG A 77 9.88 13.92 -9.55
CA ARG A 77 9.88 12.49 -9.25
C ARG A 77 8.50 11.87 -9.44
N PRO A 78 8.40 10.53 -9.59
CA PRO A 78 7.13 9.83 -9.70
C PRO A 78 6.20 10.07 -8.51
N ASP A 79 4.93 10.19 -8.81
CA ASP A 79 3.83 10.38 -7.85
C ASP A 79 2.81 9.24 -7.89
N ILE A 80 2.93 8.34 -8.88
CA ILE A 80 2.13 7.10 -9.00
C ILE A 80 3.06 5.89 -9.11
N GLN A 81 2.68 4.81 -8.43
CA GLN A 81 3.24 3.48 -8.65
C GLN A 81 2.14 2.55 -9.17
N LEU A 82 2.47 1.79 -10.20
CA LEU A 82 1.63 0.69 -10.69
C LEU A 82 2.20 -0.64 -10.24
N HIS A 83 1.31 -1.57 -9.80
CA HIS A 83 1.67 -2.97 -9.60
C HIS A 83 0.82 -3.81 -10.55
N SER A 84 1.47 -4.58 -11.42
CA SER A 84 0.81 -5.57 -12.26
C SER A 84 0.71 -6.88 -11.51
N VAL A 85 -0.50 -7.27 -11.18
CA VAL A 85 -0.77 -8.46 -10.38
C VAL A 85 -1.41 -9.53 -11.26
N VAL A 86 -0.82 -10.71 -11.30
CA VAL A 86 -1.35 -11.83 -12.08
C VAL A 86 -2.64 -12.36 -11.47
N GLY A 87 -3.66 -12.55 -12.32
CA GLY A 87 -4.99 -12.97 -11.90
C GLY A 87 -5.94 -11.81 -11.58
N LEU A 88 -7.18 -12.16 -11.34
CA LEU A 88 -8.25 -11.20 -11.05
C LEU A 88 -8.33 -10.94 -9.53
N ILE A 89 -7.42 -10.12 -9.03
CA ILE A 89 -7.39 -9.69 -7.63
C ILE A 89 -8.25 -8.44 -7.52
N ASP A 90 -9.46 -8.58 -7.02
CA ASP A 90 -10.43 -7.50 -6.90
C ASP A 90 -10.71 -7.19 -5.44
N ASN A 91 -10.91 -5.92 -5.14
CA ASN A 91 -11.19 -5.45 -3.79
C ASN A 91 -10.25 -6.07 -2.74
N HIS A 92 -8.94 -5.98 -3.01
CA HIS A 92 -7.90 -6.55 -2.13
C HIS A 92 -8.14 -8.03 -1.76
N ASN A 93 -8.50 -8.83 -2.78
CA ASN A 93 -8.83 -10.26 -2.67
C ASN A 93 -10.10 -10.60 -1.85
N ARG A 94 -10.94 -9.60 -1.57
CA ARG A 94 -12.24 -9.82 -0.91
C ARG A 94 -13.32 -10.34 -1.88
N LYS A 95 -13.07 -10.26 -3.20
CA LYS A 95 -13.94 -10.79 -4.24
C LYS A 95 -13.20 -11.74 -5.16
N LEU A 96 -13.65 -12.97 -5.22
CA LEU A 96 -13.17 -13.97 -6.18
C LEU A 96 -13.96 -13.87 -7.48
N HIS A 97 -13.25 -13.82 -8.60
CA HIS A 97 -13.83 -13.80 -9.94
C HIS A 97 -13.49 -15.05 -10.75
N TRP A 98 -14.50 -15.60 -11.41
CA TRP A 98 -14.30 -16.63 -12.40
C TRP A 98 -13.79 -16.04 -13.70
N GLY A 99 -12.82 -16.71 -14.33
CA GLY A 99 -12.23 -16.29 -15.59
C GLY A 99 -10.73 -16.12 -15.48
N HIS A 100 -10.15 -15.57 -16.54
CA HIS A 100 -8.73 -15.29 -16.68
C HIS A 100 -8.53 -13.79 -16.83
N GLY A 101 -7.38 -13.29 -16.41
CA GLY A 101 -7.07 -11.88 -16.53
C GLY A 101 -5.92 -11.46 -15.62
N PHE A 102 -5.81 -10.16 -15.41
CA PHE A 102 -4.88 -9.58 -14.46
C PHE A 102 -5.49 -8.32 -13.81
N SER A 103 -4.84 -7.84 -12.78
CA SER A 103 -5.21 -6.63 -12.07
C SER A 103 -4.05 -5.64 -12.08
N ALA A 104 -4.36 -4.36 -12.26
CA ALA A 104 -3.44 -3.26 -12.13
C ALA A 104 -3.81 -2.47 -10.88
N HIS A 105 -2.92 -2.43 -9.91
CA HIS A 105 -3.02 -1.58 -8.74
C HIS A 105 -2.42 -0.22 -9.06
N ILE A 106 -3.10 0.83 -8.68
CA ILE A 106 -2.71 2.22 -8.91
C ILE A 106 -2.58 2.88 -7.55
N CYS A 107 -1.36 3.21 -7.18
CA CYS A 107 -1.01 3.68 -5.86
C CYS A 107 -0.51 5.12 -5.93
N VAL A 108 -1.12 6.04 -5.17
CA VAL A 108 -0.63 7.42 -5.01
C VAL A 108 0.55 7.42 -4.04
N LEU A 109 1.74 7.81 -4.53
CA LEU A 109 2.98 7.72 -3.75
C LEU A 109 3.18 8.85 -2.74
N ARG A 110 2.51 9.99 -2.93
CA ARG A 110 2.75 11.18 -2.12
C ARG A 110 1.45 11.82 -1.68
N PRO A 111 0.60 11.05 -0.95
CA PRO A 111 -0.68 11.57 -0.51
C PRO A 111 -0.49 12.74 0.45
N LYS A 112 -1.40 13.71 0.33
CA LYS A 112 -1.54 14.83 1.26
C LYS A 112 -2.52 14.50 2.38
N SER A 113 -3.39 13.54 2.17
CA SER A 113 -4.29 13.03 3.20
C SER A 113 -3.52 12.57 4.42
N VAL A 114 -4.00 12.96 5.59
CA VAL A 114 -3.43 12.59 6.89
C VAL A 114 -4.57 12.10 7.77
N GLY A 115 -4.38 10.96 8.36
CA GLY A 115 -5.30 10.35 9.29
C GLY A 115 -4.77 10.31 10.73
N SER A 116 -5.46 9.55 11.55
CA SER A 116 -5.10 9.34 12.95
C SER A 116 -5.53 7.97 13.47
N MET A 117 -4.93 7.55 14.56
CA MET A 117 -5.41 6.42 15.35
C MET A 117 -5.53 6.81 16.84
N GLY A 118 -6.45 6.16 17.54
CA GLY A 118 -6.67 6.43 18.95
C GLY A 118 -7.35 5.27 19.65
N LEU A 119 -7.54 5.41 20.94
CA LEU A 119 -8.24 4.40 21.75
C LEU A 119 -9.74 4.69 21.79
N ASN A 120 -10.55 3.66 21.68
CA ASN A 120 -12.01 3.75 21.88
C ASN A 120 -12.40 3.66 23.36
N SER A 121 -11.60 2.96 24.16
CA SER A 121 -11.83 2.79 25.60
C SER A 121 -10.51 2.48 26.34
N PRO A 122 -10.50 2.46 27.66
CA PRO A 122 -9.36 2.01 28.45
C PRO A 122 -9.19 0.47 28.48
N ASP A 123 -10.11 -0.30 27.92
CA ASP A 123 -9.97 -1.75 27.84
C ASP A 123 -8.98 -2.12 26.72
N PRO A 124 -7.84 -2.77 27.03
CA PRO A 124 -6.84 -3.15 26.02
C PRO A 124 -7.34 -4.21 25.01
N LYS A 125 -8.51 -4.80 25.24
CA LYS A 125 -9.14 -5.75 24.30
C LYS A 125 -10.00 -5.05 23.25
N ASP A 126 -10.37 -3.81 23.47
CA ASP A 126 -11.13 -3.04 22.50
C ASP A 126 -10.23 -2.67 21.32
N ALA A 127 -10.77 -2.83 20.11
CA ALA A 127 -10.06 -2.44 18.90
C ALA A 127 -9.82 -0.92 18.92
N PRO A 128 -8.63 -0.45 18.49
CA PRO A 128 -8.36 0.98 18.37
C PRO A 128 -9.25 1.60 17.27
N ARG A 129 -9.52 2.88 17.41
CA ARG A 129 -10.05 3.69 16.31
C ARG A 129 -8.92 3.97 15.34
N ILE A 130 -9.08 3.57 14.09
CA ILE A 130 -8.11 3.82 13.01
C ILE A 130 -8.86 4.54 11.90
N ASP A 131 -8.45 5.76 11.61
CA ASP A 131 -8.98 6.58 10.52
C ASP A 131 -7.82 7.03 9.64
N PRO A 132 -7.54 6.33 8.54
CA PRO A 132 -6.47 6.70 7.62
C PRO A 132 -6.82 7.92 6.77
N ASN A 133 -8.09 8.39 6.75
CA ASN A 133 -8.58 9.52 5.97
C ASN A 133 -8.17 9.43 4.48
N ILE A 134 -8.26 8.23 3.90
CA ILE A 134 -7.86 7.95 2.51
C ILE A 134 -8.66 8.83 1.55
N LEU A 135 -7.97 9.51 0.61
CA LEU A 135 -8.55 10.46 -0.33
C LEU A 135 -9.30 11.63 0.36
N GLY A 136 -8.88 12.01 1.57
CA GLY A 136 -9.41 13.16 2.29
C GLY A 136 -8.97 14.50 1.70
N ASP A 137 -7.88 14.54 0.94
CA ASP A 137 -7.39 15.71 0.22
C ASP A 137 -7.72 15.58 -1.27
N ASP A 138 -8.21 16.66 -1.88
CA ASP A 138 -8.61 16.65 -3.32
C ASP A 138 -7.42 16.42 -4.26
N HIS A 139 -6.20 16.82 -3.86
CA HIS A 139 -4.99 16.51 -4.62
C HIS A 139 -4.79 15.00 -4.82
N ASP A 140 -5.10 14.21 -3.80
CA ASP A 140 -4.93 12.75 -3.88
C ASP A 140 -5.96 12.14 -4.83
N VAL A 141 -7.18 12.67 -4.84
CA VAL A 141 -8.24 12.27 -5.78
C VAL A 141 -7.86 12.61 -7.22
N GLU A 142 -7.36 13.83 -7.47
CA GLU A 142 -6.91 14.25 -8.81
C GLU A 142 -5.73 13.42 -9.30
N THR A 143 -4.76 13.17 -8.44
CA THR A 143 -3.59 12.34 -8.76
C THR A 143 -4.03 10.91 -9.08
N MET A 144 -4.92 10.33 -8.28
CA MET A 144 -5.48 9.00 -8.51
C MET A 144 -6.25 8.93 -9.84
N LEU A 145 -7.07 9.94 -10.15
CA LEU A 145 -7.82 10.02 -11.40
C LEU A 145 -6.89 10.04 -12.63
N LYS A 146 -5.82 10.84 -12.57
CA LYS A 146 -4.79 10.86 -13.63
C LYS A 146 -4.12 9.49 -13.76
N GLY A 147 -3.68 8.89 -12.65
CA GLY A 147 -3.08 7.56 -12.64
C GLY A 147 -4.00 6.48 -13.19
N PHE A 148 -5.30 6.56 -12.86
CA PHE A 148 -6.32 5.66 -13.37
C PHE A 148 -6.45 5.72 -14.91
N ARG A 149 -6.45 6.93 -15.47
CA ARG A 149 -6.49 7.15 -16.93
C ARG A 149 -5.20 6.69 -17.61
N MET A 150 -4.04 7.07 -17.07
CA MET A 150 -2.74 6.62 -17.59
C MET A 150 -2.65 5.11 -17.66
N THR A 151 -3.15 4.41 -16.65
CA THR A 151 -3.17 2.94 -16.63
C THR A 151 -4.02 2.37 -17.76
N ARG A 152 -5.19 2.95 -18.04
CA ARG A 152 -6.02 2.58 -19.21
C ARG A 152 -5.27 2.77 -20.53
N GLU A 153 -4.59 3.91 -20.69
CA GLU A 153 -3.80 4.21 -21.87
C GLU A 153 -2.66 3.20 -22.07
N ILE A 154 -1.96 2.84 -21.01
CA ILE A 154 -0.89 1.82 -21.05
C ILE A 154 -1.46 0.46 -21.48
N ILE A 155 -2.58 0.05 -20.90
CA ILE A 155 -3.20 -1.24 -21.20
C ILE A 155 -3.81 -1.30 -22.60
N ALA A 156 -4.22 -0.16 -23.15
CA ALA A 156 -4.73 -0.04 -24.51
C ALA A 156 -3.65 -0.11 -25.61
N GLN A 157 -2.37 -0.12 -25.25
CA GLN A 157 -1.29 -0.16 -26.23
C GLN A 157 -1.24 -1.47 -27.02
N SER A 158 -0.75 -1.40 -28.25
CA SER A 158 -0.71 -2.52 -29.18
C SER A 158 -0.08 -3.81 -28.66
N PRO A 159 0.98 -3.79 -27.82
CA PRO A 159 1.52 -5.03 -27.25
C PRO A 159 0.53 -5.82 -26.40
N MET A 160 -0.50 -5.15 -25.84
CA MET A 160 -1.53 -5.79 -25.00
C MET A 160 -2.76 -6.24 -25.82
N ALA A 161 -2.88 -5.85 -27.08
CA ALA A 161 -4.08 -6.07 -27.90
C ALA A 161 -4.41 -7.55 -28.10
N HIS A 162 -3.39 -8.44 -28.18
CA HIS A 162 -3.57 -9.88 -28.35
C HIS A 162 -4.28 -10.54 -27.14
N LEU A 163 -4.24 -9.92 -25.97
CA LEU A 163 -4.87 -10.43 -24.76
C LEU A 163 -6.39 -10.19 -24.71
N GLN A 164 -6.94 -9.39 -25.65
CA GLN A 164 -8.37 -9.11 -25.73
C GLN A 164 -8.98 -8.69 -24.38
N LEU A 165 -8.34 -7.72 -23.74
CA LEU A 165 -8.67 -7.29 -22.39
C LEU A 165 -9.98 -6.52 -22.34
N LYS A 166 -10.79 -6.80 -21.32
CA LYS A 166 -12.01 -6.06 -21.01
C LYS A 166 -11.98 -5.62 -19.54
N GLU A 167 -11.99 -4.31 -19.32
CA GLU A 167 -12.10 -3.74 -17.97
C GLU A 167 -13.44 -4.15 -17.32
N MET A 168 -13.40 -4.59 -16.07
CA MET A 168 -14.55 -5.13 -15.37
C MET A 168 -15.54 -4.05 -14.89
N TYR A 169 -15.04 -2.88 -14.57
CA TYR A 169 -15.80 -1.75 -14.02
C TYR A 169 -15.70 -0.54 -14.94
N GLY A 170 -15.76 -0.79 -16.26
CA GLY A 170 -15.59 0.24 -17.26
C GLY A 170 -16.66 1.34 -17.16
N ILE A 171 -16.23 2.53 -16.75
CA ILE A 171 -16.95 3.80 -16.85
C ILE A 171 -16.31 4.58 -17.99
N ASN A 172 -17.12 5.32 -18.76
CA ASN A 172 -16.61 6.10 -19.88
C ASN A 172 -15.60 7.15 -19.38
N GLN A 173 -14.51 7.34 -20.14
CA GLN A 173 -13.41 8.25 -19.73
C GLN A 173 -13.83 9.70 -19.55
N ASP A 174 -14.90 10.11 -20.25
CA ASP A 174 -15.41 11.49 -20.24
C ASP A 174 -16.35 11.79 -19.06
N GLN A 175 -16.56 10.81 -18.17
CA GLN A 175 -17.47 10.92 -17.03
C GLN A 175 -16.68 11.05 -15.72
N ASP A 176 -16.04 12.18 -15.50
CA ASP A 176 -15.19 12.43 -14.34
C ASP A 176 -15.89 12.17 -13.00
N GLU A 177 -17.09 12.65 -12.84
CA GLU A 177 -17.87 12.45 -11.60
C GLU A 177 -18.08 10.96 -11.30
N GLN A 178 -18.38 10.15 -12.31
CA GLN A 178 -18.58 8.72 -12.13
C GLN A 178 -17.26 7.99 -11.86
N LEU A 179 -16.16 8.42 -12.52
CA LEU A 179 -14.84 7.89 -12.25
C LEU A 179 -14.36 8.23 -10.84
N ILE A 180 -14.54 9.46 -10.40
CA ILE A 180 -14.20 9.89 -9.03
C ILE A 180 -15.03 9.10 -8.02
N LYS A 181 -16.32 8.92 -8.28
CA LYS A 181 -17.16 8.08 -7.41
C LYS A 181 -16.65 6.65 -7.36
N LEU A 182 -16.33 6.03 -8.50
CA LEU A 182 -15.75 4.68 -8.56
C LEU A 182 -14.45 4.60 -7.76
N ILE A 183 -13.56 5.57 -7.94
CA ILE A 183 -12.29 5.67 -7.22
C ILE A 183 -12.55 5.74 -5.71
N ARG A 184 -13.39 6.67 -5.24
CA ARG A 184 -13.70 6.81 -3.81
C ARG A 184 -14.33 5.55 -3.21
N ASP A 185 -15.22 4.88 -3.95
CA ASP A 185 -15.92 3.65 -3.50
C ASP A 185 -14.98 2.42 -3.44
N ARG A 186 -13.82 2.47 -4.11
CA ARG A 186 -12.96 1.30 -4.31
C ARG A 186 -11.50 1.49 -3.88
N THR A 187 -11.12 2.70 -3.50
CA THR A 187 -9.79 2.95 -2.95
C THR A 187 -9.70 2.39 -1.54
N ASP A 188 -8.61 1.69 -1.27
CA ASP A 188 -8.26 1.14 0.03
C ASP A 188 -6.76 1.40 0.27
N THR A 189 -6.23 0.95 1.38
CA THR A 189 -4.80 0.95 1.67
C THR A 189 -4.05 -0.07 0.80
N ILE A 190 -2.79 0.20 0.46
CA ILE A 190 -1.87 -0.82 -0.06
C ILE A 190 -0.93 -1.37 1.04
N TYR A 191 -1.37 -1.27 2.29
CA TYR A 191 -0.69 -1.84 3.47
C TYR A 191 0.67 -1.20 3.80
N HIS A 192 0.78 0.12 3.64
CA HIS A 192 1.97 0.90 3.92
C HIS A 192 1.76 1.96 5.03
N PRO A 193 1.05 1.67 6.14
CA PRO A 193 0.79 2.67 7.17
C PRO A 193 2.08 3.10 7.87
N VAL A 194 2.24 4.43 8.06
CA VAL A 194 3.40 5.04 8.71
C VAL A 194 2.97 6.27 9.54
N GLY A 195 3.86 6.80 10.35
CA GLY A 195 3.81 8.18 10.84
C GLY A 195 3.23 8.38 12.22
N THR A 196 2.58 7.40 12.83
CA THR A 196 1.84 7.57 14.09
C THR A 196 2.70 7.73 15.36
N CYS A 197 4.02 7.57 15.22
CA CYS A 197 5.01 7.90 16.25
C CYS A 197 6.19 8.64 15.61
N LYS A 198 5.89 9.68 14.79
CA LYS A 198 6.88 10.32 13.91
C LYS A 198 8.12 10.78 14.65
N MET A 199 9.29 10.59 14.01
CA MET A 199 10.52 11.19 14.49
C MET A 199 10.58 12.68 14.17
N GLY A 200 11.24 13.44 15.02
CA GLY A 200 11.43 14.88 14.82
C GLY A 200 11.85 15.60 16.09
N SER A 201 11.81 16.94 16.00
CA SER A 201 12.11 17.85 17.12
C SER A 201 10.99 18.87 17.36
N ASP A 202 9.89 18.77 16.61
CA ASP A 202 8.69 19.61 16.80
C ASP A 202 7.78 19.06 17.91
N GLU A 203 6.81 19.83 18.33
CA GLU A 203 5.88 19.50 19.44
C GLU A 203 5.08 18.20 19.19
N MET A 204 4.88 17.82 17.93
CA MET A 204 4.17 16.61 17.55
C MET A 204 5.13 15.42 17.30
N ALA A 205 6.43 15.58 17.54
CA ALA A 205 7.38 14.48 17.44
C ALA A 205 7.27 13.55 18.65
N VAL A 206 7.21 12.25 18.40
CA VAL A 206 7.13 11.22 19.44
C VAL A 206 8.51 10.70 19.80
N VAL A 207 9.40 10.56 18.81
CA VAL A 207 10.77 10.08 19.01
C VAL A 207 11.81 11.04 18.43
N ASP A 208 13.01 10.99 18.97
CA ASP A 208 14.17 11.72 18.44
C ASP A 208 14.80 11.01 17.23
N SER A 209 15.88 11.58 16.67
CA SER A 209 16.61 11.02 15.53
C SER A 209 17.31 9.67 15.80
N LYS A 210 17.37 9.25 17.07
CA LYS A 210 17.85 7.92 17.50
C LYS A 210 16.69 7.02 17.96
N LEU A 211 15.46 7.39 17.64
CA LEU A 211 14.22 6.66 17.92
C LEU A 211 13.91 6.51 19.41
N ARG A 212 14.48 7.37 20.27
CA ARG A 212 14.17 7.41 21.71
C ARG A 212 12.92 8.26 21.92
N VAL A 213 12.01 7.78 22.73
CA VAL A 213 10.77 8.50 23.07
C VAL A 213 11.10 9.78 23.84
N HIS A 214 10.56 10.92 23.37
CA HIS A 214 10.78 12.20 24.05
C HIS A 214 10.22 12.15 25.48
N GLY A 215 11.03 12.63 26.44
CA GLY A 215 10.63 12.74 27.85
C GLY A 215 10.59 11.43 28.64
N ILE A 216 10.82 10.28 28.01
CA ILE A 216 10.85 8.96 28.69
C ILE A 216 12.21 8.30 28.48
N GLN A 217 12.88 7.93 29.59
CA GLN A 217 14.16 7.24 29.51
C GLN A 217 13.99 5.73 29.30
N GLY A 218 14.90 5.14 28.53
CA GLY A 218 14.93 3.69 28.30
C GLY A 218 13.85 3.14 27.34
N LEU A 219 13.08 4.02 26.67
CA LEU A 219 12.02 3.61 25.74
C LEU A 219 12.33 4.09 24.31
N ARG A 220 12.10 3.21 23.34
CA ARG A 220 12.19 3.50 21.91
C ARG A 220 10.96 2.98 21.15
N VAL A 221 10.68 3.59 20.01
CA VAL A 221 9.77 3.04 18.99
C VAL A 221 10.61 2.74 17.75
N VAL A 222 10.52 1.50 17.24
CA VAL A 222 11.39 1.01 16.15
C VAL A 222 10.55 0.24 15.13
N ASP A 223 9.78 0.97 14.36
CA ASP A 223 8.96 0.44 13.28
C ASP A 223 8.61 1.56 12.27
N ALA A 224 7.73 1.27 11.31
CA ALA A 224 7.33 2.22 10.28
C ALA A 224 6.63 3.48 10.83
N SER A 225 6.06 3.43 12.03
CA SER A 225 5.36 4.57 12.64
C SER A 225 6.27 5.77 12.90
N VAL A 226 7.60 5.55 12.97
CA VAL A 226 8.55 6.64 13.20
C VAL A 226 8.83 7.48 11.96
N MET A 227 8.40 7.07 10.77
CA MET A 227 8.61 7.84 9.54
C MET A 227 7.81 9.15 9.61
N PRO A 228 8.45 10.33 9.51
CA PRO A 228 7.74 11.61 9.57
C PRO A 228 6.90 11.89 8.31
N THR A 229 7.31 11.30 7.18
CA THR A 229 6.60 11.36 5.91
C THR A 229 6.60 9.99 5.26
N LEU A 230 5.56 9.71 4.48
CA LEU A 230 5.48 8.48 3.70
C LEU A 230 6.52 8.50 2.58
N ILE A 231 7.29 7.43 2.44
CA ILE A 231 8.26 7.27 1.36
C ILE A 231 7.55 7.03 0.03
N GLY A 232 8.22 7.29 -1.10
CA GLY A 232 7.63 7.10 -2.43
C GLY A 232 7.88 5.69 -2.98
N GLY A 233 7.43 4.67 -2.28
CA GLY A 233 7.55 3.25 -2.66
C GLY A 233 7.16 2.33 -1.51
N ASN A 234 7.42 1.03 -1.66
CA ASN A 234 7.09 0.02 -0.65
C ASN A 234 7.85 0.24 0.66
N THR A 235 7.17 0.11 1.78
CA THR A 235 7.69 0.48 3.11
C THR A 235 8.54 -0.60 3.77
N ASN A 236 8.55 -1.83 3.27
CA ASN A 236 9.25 -2.96 3.92
C ASN A 236 10.77 -2.74 4.04
N ALA A 237 11.44 -2.39 2.94
CA ALA A 237 12.90 -2.20 2.94
C ALA A 237 13.36 -1.06 3.88
N PRO A 238 12.75 0.15 3.86
CA PRO A 238 13.10 1.19 4.82
C PRO A 238 12.75 0.83 6.27
N THR A 239 11.70 0.06 6.52
CA THR A 239 11.39 -0.43 7.88
C THR A 239 12.49 -1.36 8.42
N ILE A 240 12.98 -2.27 7.58
CA ILE A 240 14.13 -3.13 7.93
C ILE A 240 15.38 -2.27 8.19
N MET A 241 15.65 -1.29 7.34
CA MET A 241 16.78 -0.36 7.53
C MET A 241 16.69 0.42 8.85
N ILE A 242 15.50 0.89 9.22
CA ILE A 242 15.22 1.55 10.50
C ILE A 242 15.56 0.60 11.65
N ALA A 243 15.11 -0.66 11.58
CA ALA A 243 15.31 -1.66 12.61
C ALA A 243 16.80 -2.02 12.78
N GLU A 244 17.53 -2.26 11.68
CA GLU A 244 18.97 -2.52 11.69
C GLU A 244 19.74 -1.36 12.34
N ARG A 245 19.41 -0.12 11.92
CA ARG A 245 20.04 1.06 12.47
C ARG A 245 19.77 1.27 13.97
N ALA A 246 18.55 1.00 14.40
CA ALA A 246 18.18 1.06 15.81
C ALA A 246 18.90 0.00 16.65
N ALA A 247 19.09 -1.20 16.12
CA ALA A 247 19.84 -2.26 16.79
C ALA A 247 21.29 -1.84 17.07
N GLU A 248 21.96 -1.21 16.10
CA GLU A 248 23.30 -0.65 16.30
C GLU A 248 23.34 0.38 17.45
N TRP A 249 22.39 1.32 17.48
CA TRP A 249 22.33 2.34 18.55
C TRP A 249 22.07 1.73 19.92
N ILE A 250 21.19 0.72 20.01
CA ILE A 250 20.90 0.02 21.27
C ILE A 250 22.17 -0.67 21.81
N LEU A 251 22.91 -1.35 20.96
CA LEU A 251 24.17 -2.00 21.34
C LEU A 251 25.25 -0.99 21.78
N GLN A 252 25.36 0.13 21.09
CA GLN A 252 26.28 1.21 21.47
C GLN A 252 25.93 1.81 22.83
N ASP A 253 24.66 2.10 23.08
CA ASP A 253 24.20 2.64 24.36
C ASP A 253 24.44 1.67 25.52
N GLN A 254 24.31 0.35 25.32
CA GLN A 254 24.62 -0.67 26.31
C GLN A 254 26.12 -0.72 26.61
N ALA A 255 26.98 -0.66 25.58
CA ALA A 255 28.44 -0.68 25.76
C ALA A 255 28.97 0.57 26.48
N THR A 256 28.25 1.70 26.41
CA THR A 256 28.63 2.95 27.07
C THR A 256 28.20 2.99 28.53
N ASN A 257 27.20 2.19 28.90
CA ASN A 257 26.63 2.13 30.26
C ASN A 257 27.14 0.93 31.08
N ALA A 258 27.96 0.07 30.50
CA ALA A 258 28.62 -1.07 31.15
C ALA A 258 30.05 -0.69 31.58
#